data_562009c16d9a7c32adc6a8b55314e572
#
_entry.id   562009c16d9a7c32adc6a8b55314e572
#
_cell.length_a   1.000
_cell.length_b   1.000
_cell.length_c   1.000
_cell.angle_alpha   90.00
_cell.angle_beta   90.00
_cell.angle_gamma   90.00
#
_symmetry.space_group_name_H-M   'P 1'
#
loop_
_entity.id
_entity.type
_entity.pdbx_description
1 polymer ?
#
loop_
_entity_poly.entity_id
_entity_poly.type
_entity_poly.pdbx_seq_one_letter_code
_entity_poly.pdbx_strand_id
1 'polypeptide(L)'
;EAWGRVVVENQLVEQGGRWTIDFADFERKAKEVKVFLLCSPHNPLGIVWTKEQLKKMADICIANNVLLVSDEIHSDLIFHGKKHIPTATVSKEIAGKVISCISGTKTFNLAGLQASTTVFPDLETKERFDRFWTNMDIHRNNAFSSVAMEAAFNEGEEWLEQLLIYLDGHFEYVRSFCEKRIPQIKV
;
A
#
# COMPACT_ATOMS: atom_id res chain seq x y z
N GLU A 1 12.91 -14.93 -2.36
CA GLU A 1 14.08 -15.79 -2.61
C GLU A 1 13.79 -17.25 -2.28
N ALA A 2 13.13 -17.57 -1.16
CA ALA A 2 12.83 -18.96 -0.74
C ALA A 2 12.09 -19.79 -1.81
N TRP A 3 11.37 -19.15 -2.72
CA TRP A 3 10.62 -19.79 -3.81
C TRP A 3 11.28 -19.62 -5.18
N GLY A 4 12.60 -19.39 -5.23
CA GLY A 4 13.35 -19.18 -6.47
C GLY A 4 13.01 -17.86 -7.16
N ARG A 5 12.51 -16.86 -6.43
CA ARG A 5 12.24 -15.52 -6.95
C ARG A 5 13.41 -14.59 -6.66
N VAL A 6 13.67 -13.69 -7.59
CA VAL A 6 14.69 -12.66 -7.45
C VAL A 6 13.98 -11.32 -7.26
N VAL A 7 14.41 -10.57 -6.25
CA VAL A 7 13.92 -9.21 -6.01
C VAL A 7 14.77 -8.25 -6.82
N VAL A 8 14.10 -7.40 -7.61
CA VAL A 8 14.72 -6.31 -8.37
C VAL A 8 14.18 -5.01 -7.77
N GLU A 9 15.04 -4.27 -7.09
CA GLU A 9 14.64 -3.06 -6.38
C GLU A 9 14.65 -1.85 -7.30
N ASN A 10 13.58 -1.05 -7.30
CA ASN A 10 13.58 0.31 -7.81
C ASN A 10 13.72 1.26 -6.61
N GLN A 11 14.94 1.72 -6.38
CA GLN A 11 15.24 2.60 -5.26
C GLN A 11 14.61 3.97 -5.46
N LEU A 12 14.02 4.51 -4.39
CA LEU A 12 13.54 5.88 -4.39
C LEU A 12 14.73 6.85 -4.43
N VAL A 13 14.52 7.99 -5.06
CA VAL A 13 15.52 9.05 -5.16
C VAL A 13 15.05 10.31 -4.45
N GLU A 14 15.99 11.01 -3.83
CA GLU A 14 15.69 12.30 -3.20
C GLU A 14 15.74 13.41 -4.25
N GLN A 15 14.65 14.18 -4.32
CA GLN A 15 14.56 15.36 -5.19
C GLN A 15 13.96 16.53 -4.39
N GLY A 16 14.77 17.55 -4.14
CA GLY A 16 14.30 18.74 -3.44
C GLY A 16 13.81 18.49 -2.00
N GLY A 17 14.45 17.59 -1.28
CA GLY A 17 14.09 17.22 0.10
C GLY A 17 12.90 16.23 0.19
N ARG A 18 12.47 15.66 -0.93
CA ARG A 18 11.37 14.66 -0.97
C ARG A 18 11.82 13.42 -1.71
N TRP A 19 11.37 12.28 -1.21
CA TRP A 19 11.57 10.99 -1.87
C TRP A 19 10.54 10.78 -2.98
N THR A 20 11.02 10.33 -4.12
CA THR A 20 10.16 10.01 -5.27
C THR A 20 10.69 8.80 -6.02
N ILE A 21 9.87 8.26 -6.94
CA ILE A 21 10.26 7.12 -7.77
C ILE A 21 11.22 7.57 -8.89
N ASP A 22 12.27 6.78 -9.13
CA ASP A 22 13.09 6.88 -10.34
C ASP A 22 12.36 6.15 -11.48
N PHE A 23 11.64 6.91 -12.28
CA PHE A 23 10.87 6.36 -13.41
C PHE A 23 11.74 5.83 -14.53
N ALA A 24 12.95 6.36 -14.73
CA ALA A 24 13.85 5.86 -15.76
C ALA A 24 14.38 4.46 -15.39
N ASP A 25 14.78 4.29 -14.12
CA ASP A 25 15.18 3.00 -13.59
C ASP A 25 14.00 2.02 -13.53
N PHE A 26 12.81 2.50 -13.15
CA PHE A 26 11.61 1.67 -13.11
C PHE A 26 11.24 1.12 -14.50
N GLU A 27 11.22 1.96 -15.52
CA GLU A 27 10.90 1.56 -16.90
C GLU A 27 11.92 0.56 -17.47
N ARG A 28 13.20 0.73 -17.12
CA ARG A 28 14.25 -0.21 -17.49
C ARG A 28 14.03 -1.59 -16.85
N LYS A 29 13.78 -1.61 -15.53
CA LYS A 29 13.60 -2.84 -14.74
C LYS A 29 12.27 -3.54 -15.01
N ALA A 30 11.23 -2.82 -15.39
CA ALA A 30 9.95 -3.41 -15.76
C ALA A 30 10.05 -4.42 -16.91
N LYS A 31 11.06 -4.29 -17.77
CA LYS A 31 11.32 -5.24 -18.88
C LYS A 31 11.83 -6.61 -18.41
N GLU A 32 12.35 -6.69 -17.20
CA GLU A 32 13.02 -7.87 -16.65
C GLU A 32 12.20 -8.61 -15.59
N VAL A 33 11.10 -8.00 -15.13
CA VAL A 33 10.28 -8.54 -14.03
C VAL A 33 8.90 -8.99 -14.50
N LYS A 34 8.23 -9.80 -13.68
CA LYS A 34 6.87 -10.29 -13.94
C LYS A 34 5.84 -9.68 -13.01
N VAL A 35 6.27 -9.19 -11.86
CA VAL A 35 5.40 -8.63 -10.83
C VAL A 35 6.05 -7.37 -10.27
N PHE A 36 5.27 -6.33 -10.10
CA PHE A 36 5.61 -5.14 -9.35
C PHE A 36 4.78 -5.06 -8.08
N LEU A 37 5.46 -4.99 -6.92
CA LEU A 37 4.82 -4.78 -5.63
C LEU A 37 4.91 -3.30 -5.29
N LEU A 38 3.78 -2.62 -5.33
CA LEU A 38 3.64 -1.21 -4.97
C LEU A 38 3.16 -1.08 -3.53
N CYS A 39 3.86 -0.31 -2.70
CA CYS A 39 3.38 0.12 -1.40
C CYS A 39 2.72 1.51 -1.54
N SER A 40 1.41 1.60 -1.32
CA SER A 40 0.60 2.82 -1.55
C SER A 40 -0.52 2.96 -0.51
N PRO A 41 -0.38 3.82 0.50
CA PRO A 41 0.74 4.75 0.80
C PRO A 41 2.04 4.03 1.13
N HIS A 42 3.17 4.69 0.85
CA HIS A 42 4.49 4.08 1.01
C HIS A 42 4.97 4.10 2.48
N ASN A 43 5.17 2.93 3.03
CA ASN A 43 5.78 2.75 4.35
C ASN A 43 7.26 2.32 4.16
N PRO A 44 8.24 2.95 4.85
CA PRO A 44 8.10 3.83 6.03
C PRO A 44 8.06 5.33 5.73
N LEU A 45 8.21 5.77 4.50
CA LEU A 45 8.43 7.20 4.18
C LEU A 45 7.15 8.05 4.18
N GLY A 46 5.96 7.45 4.41
CA GLY A 46 4.69 8.18 4.45
C GLY A 46 4.31 8.87 3.12
N ILE A 47 4.77 8.34 1.98
CA ILE A 47 4.48 8.95 0.68
C ILE A 47 3.08 8.55 0.24
N VAL A 48 2.24 9.54 0.00
CA VAL A 48 0.97 9.37 -0.72
C VAL A 48 1.21 9.70 -2.18
N TRP A 49 1.16 8.67 -3.03
CA TRP A 49 1.41 8.82 -4.46
C TRP A 49 0.32 9.67 -5.13
N THR A 50 0.72 10.54 -6.06
CA THR A 50 -0.24 11.29 -6.86
C THR A 50 -0.90 10.41 -7.92
N LYS A 51 -2.04 10.85 -8.46
CA LYS A 51 -2.73 10.15 -9.53
C LYS A 51 -1.84 9.96 -10.77
N GLU A 52 -1.05 10.97 -11.08
CA GLU A 52 -0.11 10.96 -12.20
C GLU A 52 1.00 9.94 -12.01
N GLN A 53 1.55 9.86 -10.77
CA GLN A 53 2.56 8.86 -10.44
C GLN A 53 2.02 7.44 -10.50
N LEU A 54 0.86 7.20 -9.90
CA LEU A 54 0.18 5.90 -9.94
C LEU A 54 -0.12 5.49 -11.38
N LYS A 55 -0.67 6.43 -12.18
CA LYS A 55 -0.95 6.16 -13.58
C LYS A 55 0.30 5.82 -14.36
N LYS A 56 1.38 6.57 -14.18
CA LYS A 56 2.64 6.30 -14.90
C LYS A 56 3.24 4.95 -14.53
N MET A 57 3.25 4.58 -13.24
CA MET A 57 3.68 3.24 -12.80
C MET A 57 2.87 2.14 -13.46
N ALA A 58 1.56 2.31 -13.47
CA ALA A 58 0.65 1.33 -14.02
C ALA A 58 0.75 1.23 -15.56
N ASP A 59 0.87 2.34 -16.28
CA ASP A 59 1.08 2.35 -17.74
C ASP A 59 2.38 1.60 -18.12
N ILE A 60 3.46 1.79 -17.36
CA ILE A 60 4.71 1.06 -17.57
C ILE A 60 4.52 -0.46 -17.31
N CYS A 61 3.81 -0.82 -16.26
CA CYS A 61 3.49 -2.22 -15.97
C CYS A 61 2.68 -2.86 -17.11
N ILE A 62 1.65 -2.19 -17.59
CA ILE A 62 0.81 -2.66 -18.70
C ILE A 62 1.64 -2.85 -19.98
N ALA A 63 2.45 -1.84 -20.34
CA ALA A 63 3.28 -1.88 -21.54
C ALA A 63 4.31 -3.02 -21.55
N ASN A 64 4.74 -3.48 -20.37
CA ASN A 64 5.72 -4.54 -20.21
C ASN A 64 5.12 -5.89 -19.74
N ASN A 65 3.79 -6.02 -19.70
CA ASN A 65 3.07 -7.21 -19.21
C ASN A 65 3.50 -7.62 -17.79
N VAL A 66 3.65 -6.64 -16.90
CA VAL A 66 3.99 -6.80 -15.48
C VAL A 66 2.71 -6.77 -14.67
N LEU A 67 2.49 -7.78 -13.84
CA LEU A 67 1.37 -7.80 -12.89
C LEU A 67 1.63 -6.77 -11.79
N LEU A 68 0.73 -5.82 -11.64
CA LEU A 68 0.78 -4.84 -10.55
C LEU A 68 0.01 -5.36 -9.34
N VAL A 69 0.70 -5.46 -8.20
CA VAL A 69 0.09 -5.74 -6.90
C VAL A 69 0.26 -4.50 -6.03
N SER A 70 -0.86 -3.87 -5.67
CA SER A 70 -0.88 -2.65 -4.85
C SER A 70 -1.21 -3.01 -3.40
N ASP A 71 -0.22 -2.84 -2.53
CA ASP A 71 -0.41 -2.96 -1.08
C ASP A 71 -0.92 -1.64 -0.53
N GLU A 72 -2.23 -1.60 -0.23
CA GLU A 72 -2.96 -0.41 0.23
C GLU A 72 -3.40 -0.51 1.69
N ILE A 73 -2.72 -1.35 2.48
CA ILE A 73 -3.09 -1.59 3.90
C ILE A 73 -2.99 -0.36 4.81
N HIS A 74 -2.36 0.71 4.36
CA HIS A 74 -2.25 1.99 5.07
C HIS A 74 -3.18 3.07 4.51
N SER A 75 -4.14 2.74 3.66
CA SER A 75 -4.99 3.67 2.91
C SER A 75 -5.75 4.69 3.78
N ASP A 76 -6.12 4.30 4.99
CA ASP A 76 -6.92 5.14 5.90
C ASP A 76 -6.06 6.01 6.84
N LEU A 77 -4.76 5.72 6.95
CA LEU A 77 -3.83 6.46 7.81
C LEU A 77 -3.17 7.61 7.04
N ILE A 78 -3.98 8.56 6.60
CA ILE A 78 -3.55 9.69 5.76
C ILE A 78 -3.70 11.00 6.53
N PHE A 79 -2.64 11.81 6.53
CA PHE A 79 -2.55 13.07 7.26
C PHE A 79 -2.55 14.29 6.32
N HIS A 80 -2.66 15.49 6.92
CA HIS A 80 -2.47 16.79 6.26
C HIS A 80 -3.40 17.04 5.07
N GLY A 81 -4.66 16.55 5.15
CA GLY A 81 -5.65 16.80 4.10
C GLY A 81 -5.39 16.11 2.76
N LYS A 82 -4.40 15.23 2.69
CA LYS A 82 -4.20 14.36 1.54
C LYS A 82 -5.27 13.27 1.51
N LYS A 83 -5.46 12.65 0.35
CA LYS A 83 -6.35 11.50 0.20
C LYS A 83 -5.61 10.38 -0.52
N HIS A 84 -5.81 9.16 -0.04
CA HIS A 84 -5.39 7.97 -0.77
C HIS A 84 -6.18 7.84 -2.08
N ILE A 85 -5.51 7.42 -3.13
CA ILE A 85 -6.12 7.09 -4.42
C ILE A 85 -5.93 5.60 -4.63
N PRO A 86 -7.00 4.78 -4.56
CA PRO A 86 -6.88 3.36 -4.86
C PRO A 86 -6.33 3.17 -6.27
N THR A 87 -5.27 2.40 -6.40
CA THR A 87 -4.56 2.24 -7.68
C THR A 87 -5.47 1.74 -8.79
N ALA A 88 -6.43 0.86 -8.48
CA ALA A 88 -7.42 0.37 -9.42
C ALA A 88 -8.33 1.47 -10.02
N THR A 89 -8.42 2.65 -9.39
CA THR A 89 -9.31 3.73 -9.83
C THR A 89 -8.67 4.73 -10.78
N VAL A 90 -7.35 4.64 -11.02
CA VAL A 90 -6.64 5.65 -11.83
C VAL A 90 -7.00 5.57 -13.32
N SER A 91 -7.36 4.39 -13.83
CA SER A 91 -7.99 4.23 -15.15
C SER A 91 -8.75 2.90 -15.25
N LYS A 92 -9.67 2.79 -16.23
CA LYS A 92 -10.41 1.54 -16.49
C LYS A 92 -9.48 0.39 -16.91
N GLU A 93 -8.43 0.68 -17.64
CA GLU A 93 -7.46 -0.30 -18.10
C GLU A 93 -6.70 -0.92 -16.93
N ILE A 94 -6.31 -0.09 -15.97
CA ILE A 94 -5.58 -0.52 -14.77
C ILE A 94 -6.48 -1.36 -13.86
N ALA A 95 -7.76 -1.01 -13.74
CA ALA A 95 -8.72 -1.77 -12.93
C ALA A 95 -8.74 -3.27 -13.31
N GLY A 96 -8.56 -3.58 -14.59
CA GLY A 96 -8.47 -4.96 -15.11
C GLY A 96 -7.08 -5.61 -15.02
N LYS A 97 -6.10 -4.98 -14.35
CA LYS A 97 -4.70 -5.40 -14.35
C LYS A 97 -4.02 -5.33 -12.99
N VAL A 98 -4.71 -4.86 -11.96
CA VAL A 98 -4.15 -4.68 -10.61
C VAL A 98 -4.81 -5.60 -9.60
N ILE A 99 -3.99 -6.18 -8.73
CA ILE A 99 -4.46 -6.83 -7.50
C ILE A 99 -4.27 -5.81 -6.37
N SER A 100 -5.35 -5.45 -5.68
CA SER A 100 -5.28 -4.55 -4.52
C SER A 100 -5.42 -5.32 -3.22
N CYS A 101 -4.48 -5.06 -2.29
CA CYS A 101 -4.50 -5.63 -0.95
C CYS A 101 -4.88 -4.54 0.06
N ILE A 102 -5.99 -4.72 0.75
CA ILE A 102 -6.52 -3.77 1.73
C ILE A 102 -6.74 -4.43 3.08
N SER A 103 -6.65 -3.67 4.16
CA SER A 103 -6.90 -4.21 5.51
C SER A 103 -7.18 -3.09 6.51
N GLY A 104 -8.18 -3.26 7.33
CA GLY A 104 -8.42 -2.41 8.51
C GLY A 104 -7.52 -2.75 9.70
N THR A 105 -6.68 -3.78 9.62
CA THR A 105 -5.84 -4.20 10.76
C THR A 105 -4.79 -3.16 11.15
N LYS A 106 -4.27 -2.38 10.20
CA LYS A 106 -3.37 -1.25 10.48
C LYS A 106 -4.15 -0.05 10.97
N THR A 107 -5.25 0.28 10.30
CA THR A 107 -6.14 1.40 10.61
C THR A 107 -6.65 1.35 12.04
N PHE A 108 -7.15 0.19 12.46
CA PHE A 108 -7.83 0.00 13.74
C PHE A 108 -6.99 -0.76 14.78
N ASN A 109 -5.67 -0.88 14.57
CA ASN A 109 -4.76 -1.57 15.49
C ASN A 109 -5.15 -3.03 15.80
N LEU A 110 -5.62 -3.75 14.80
CA LEU A 110 -6.11 -5.13 14.89
C LEU A 110 -5.16 -6.14 14.22
N ALA A 111 -3.86 -5.83 14.12
CA ALA A 111 -2.90 -6.66 13.38
C ALA A 111 -2.82 -8.11 13.89
N GLY A 112 -3.05 -8.35 15.17
CA GLY A 112 -3.08 -9.69 15.76
C GLY A 112 -4.19 -10.59 15.22
N LEU A 113 -5.23 -10.03 14.60
CA LEU A 113 -6.33 -10.79 13.99
C LEU A 113 -6.00 -11.30 12.59
N GLN A 114 -4.93 -10.79 11.95
CA GLN A 114 -4.41 -11.26 10.67
C GLN A 114 -5.48 -11.32 9.55
N ALA A 115 -6.28 -10.26 9.42
CA ALA A 115 -7.33 -10.14 8.42
C ALA A 115 -6.96 -9.14 7.33
N SER A 116 -7.19 -9.53 6.08
CA SER A 116 -7.04 -8.66 4.92
C SER A 116 -8.02 -9.05 3.82
N THR A 117 -8.25 -8.14 2.89
CA THR A 117 -9.06 -8.37 1.70
C THR A 117 -8.19 -8.16 0.47
N THR A 118 -8.25 -9.10 -0.46
CA THR A 118 -7.60 -8.98 -1.76
C THR A 118 -8.67 -8.81 -2.83
N VAL A 119 -8.56 -7.74 -3.60
CA VAL A 119 -9.42 -7.44 -4.74
C VAL A 119 -8.70 -7.85 -6.02
N PHE A 120 -9.31 -8.73 -6.78
CA PHE A 120 -8.74 -9.26 -8.02
C PHE A 120 -9.33 -8.58 -9.26
N PRO A 121 -8.56 -8.43 -10.34
CA PRO A 121 -9.03 -7.82 -11.58
C PRO A 121 -10.05 -8.69 -12.32
N ASP A 122 -9.97 -10.01 -12.15
CA ASP A 122 -10.81 -10.98 -12.82
C ASP A 122 -10.93 -12.29 -12.03
N LEU A 123 -11.90 -13.11 -12.42
CA LEU A 123 -12.20 -14.39 -11.76
C LEU A 123 -11.07 -15.42 -11.94
N GLU A 124 -10.42 -15.45 -13.10
CA GLU A 124 -9.33 -16.39 -13.38
C GLU A 124 -8.15 -16.18 -12.43
N THR A 125 -7.75 -14.93 -12.24
CA THR A 125 -6.68 -14.56 -11.31
C THR A 125 -7.06 -14.94 -9.88
N LYS A 126 -8.30 -14.67 -9.48
CA LYS A 126 -8.81 -15.07 -8.16
C LYS A 126 -8.76 -16.59 -7.98
N GLU A 127 -9.26 -17.36 -8.92
CA GLU A 127 -9.31 -18.83 -8.83
C GLU A 127 -7.90 -19.46 -8.77
N ARG A 128 -6.92 -18.86 -9.47
CA ARG A 128 -5.51 -19.30 -9.38
C ARG A 128 -4.94 -19.04 -8.00
N PHE A 129 -5.25 -17.89 -7.41
CA PHE A 129 -4.86 -17.54 -6.05
C PHE A 129 -5.51 -18.48 -5.03
N ASP A 130 -6.84 -18.68 -5.12
CA ASP A 130 -7.59 -19.53 -4.20
C ASP A 130 -7.09 -20.98 -4.22
N ARG A 131 -6.77 -21.52 -5.41
CA ARG A 131 -6.19 -22.87 -5.52
C ARG A 131 -4.86 -22.99 -4.78
N PHE A 132 -4.00 -21.99 -4.87
CA PHE A 132 -2.72 -21.99 -4.17
C PHE A 132 -2.92 -22.07 -2.66
N TRP A 133 -3.78 -21.22 -2.11
CA TRP A 133 -4.08 -21.18 -0.68
C TRP A 133 -4.80 -22.45 -0.20
N THR A 134 -5.74 -22.95 -0.98
CA THR A 134 -6.45 -24.20 -0.68
C THR A 134 -5.49 -25.38 -0.63
N ASN A 135 -4.55 -25.48 -1.56
CA ASN A 135 -3.54 -26.56 -1.57
C ASN A 135 -2.59 -26.51 -0.36
N MET A 136 -2.42 -25.35 0.25
CA MET A 136 -1.64 -25.17 1.48
C MET A 136 -2.47 -25.28 2.76
N ASP A 137 -3.77 -25.58 2.66
CA ASP A 137 -4.75 -25.59 3.75
C ASP A 137 -4.82 -24.24 4.51
N ILE A 138 -4.52 -23.13 3.84
CA ILE A 138 -4.55 -21.76 4.39
C ILE A 138 -5.75 -21.04 3.75
N HIS A 139 -6.96 -21.33 4.18
CA HIS A 139 -8.17 -20.75 3.61
C HIS A 139 -9.19 -20.30 4.65
N ARG A 140 -8.80 -20.28 5.91
CA ARG A 140 -9.70 -19.89 7.02
C ARG A 140 -9.10 -18.71 7.78
N ASN A 141 -9.91 -17.68 7.99
CA ASN A 141 -9.57 -16.60 8.89
C ASN A 141 -9.73 -17.03 10.36
N ASN A 142 -9.10 -16.30 11.25
CA ASN A 142 -9.37 -16.38 12.68
C ASN A 142 -10.86 -16.12 12.93
N ALA A 143 -11.46 -16.84 13.87
CA ALA A 143 -12.89 -16.76 14.15
C ALA A 143 -13.39 -15.34 14.51
N PHE A 144 -12.52 -14.50 15.09
CA PHE A 144 -12.86 -13.12 15.47
C PHE A 144 -12.57 -12.09 14.36
N SER A 145 -11.80 -12.46 13.36
CA SER A 145 -11.35 -11.52 12.32
C SER A 145 -12.50 -10.85 11.59
N SER A 146 -13.46 -11.63 11.11
CA SER A 146 -14.57 -11.09 10.31
C SER A 146 -15.45 -10.14 11.11
N VAL A 147 -15.82 -10.54 12.34
CA VAL A 147 -16.67 -9.73 13.22
C VAL A 147 -15.97 -8.43 13.62
N ALA A 148 -14.68 -8.52 13.98
CA ALA A 148 -13.90 -7.35 14.35
C ALA A 148 -13.70 -6.37 13.17
N MET A 149 -13.48 -6.89 11.96
CA MET A 149 -13.34 -6.03 10.78
C MET A 149 -14.66 -5.38 10.41
N GLU A 150 -15.78 -6.11 10.50
CA GLU A 150 -17.11 -5.57 10.26
C GLU A 150 -17.43 -4.44 11.25
N ALA A 151 -17.22 -4.66 12.54
CA ALA A 151 -17.42 -3.65 13.57
C ALA A 151 -16.49 -2.42 13.36
N ALA A 152 -15.22 -2.65 13.07
CA ALA A 152 -14.24 -1.59 12.85
C ALA A 152 -14.63 -0.67 11.68
N PHE A 153 -15.04 -1.25 10.54
CA PHE A 153 -15.43 -0.44 9.39
C PHE A 153 -16.82 0.20 9.52
N ASN A 154 -17.74 -0.41 10.24
CA ASN A 154 -19.09 0.16 10.41
C ASN A 154 -19.17 1.19 11.53
N GLU A 155 -18.34 1.08 12.57
CA GLU A 155 -18.48 1.87 13.80
C GLU A 155 -17.20 2.63 14.18
N GLY A 156 -16.07 2.42 13.48
CA GLY A 156 -14.76 2.95 13.86
C GLY A 156 -14.42 4.33 13.30
N GLU A 157 -15.31 5.00 12.55
CA GLU A 157 -14.99 6.27 11.86
C GLU A 157 -14.58 7.38 12.86
N GLU A 158 -15.38 7.62 13.90
CA GLU A 158 -15.06 8.62 14.91
C GLU A 158 -13.73 8.33 15.63
N TRP A 159 -13.49 7.07 15.95
CA TRP A 159 -12.24 6.65 16.57
C TRP A 159 -11.03 6.93 15.65
N LEU A 160 -11.16 6.65 14.36
CA LEU A 160 -10.12 6.90 13.37
C LEU A 160 -9.84 8.40 13.22
N GLU A 161 -10.88 9.23 13.14
CA GLU A 161 -10.73 10.70 13.06
C GLU A 161 -9.96 11.25 14.27
N GLN A 162 -10.34 10.83 15.48
CA GLN A 162 -9.62 11.21 16.70
C GLN A 162 -8.19 10.73 16.72
N LEU A 163 -7.92 9.50 16.26
CA LEU A 163 -6.58 8.97 16.15
C LEU A 163 -5.72 9.79 15.17
N LEU A 164 -6.24 10.16 14.00
CA LEU A 164 -5.52 10.96 13.03
C LEU A 164 -5.14 12.33 13.57
N ILE A 165 -6.05 13.01 14.29
CA ILE A 165 -5.77 14.28 14.97
C ILE A 165 -4.67 14.11 16.02
N TYR A 166 -4.76 13.06 16.83
CA TYR A 166 -3.77 12.77 17.86
C TYR A 166 -2.37 12.49 17.26
N LEU A 167 -2.29 11.68 16.22
CA LEU A 167 -1.04 11.36 15.56
C LEU A 167 -0.44 12.57 14.84
N ASP A 168 -1.27 13.41 14.22
CA ASP A 168 -0.81 14.63 13.57
C ASP A 168 -0.14 15.58 14.59
N GLY A 169 -0.73 15.73 15.77
CA GLY A 169 -0.12 16.46 16.87
C GLY A 169 1.24 15.88 17.31
N HIS A 170 1.41 14.57 17.26
CA HIS A 170 2.69 13.92 17.56
C HIS A 170 3.75 14.20 16.49
N PHE A 171 3.39 14.21 15.20
CA PHE A 171 4.30 14.58 14.13
C PHE A 171 4.81 16.02 14.29
N GLU A 172 3.91 16.95 14.57
CA GLU A 172 4.29 18.36 14.84
C GLU A 172 5.19 18.48 16.07
N TYR A 173 4.90 17.75 17.14
CA TYR A 173 5.74 17.72 18.32
C TYR A 173 7.15 17.21 18.00
N VAL A 174 7.26 16.07 17.31
CA VAL A 174 8.57 15.47 16.94
C VAL A 174 9.36 16.42 16.04
N ARG A 175 8.73 17.01 15.03
CA ARG A 175 9.36 17.99 14.14
C ARG A 175 9.91 19.17 14.92
N SER A 176 9.06 19.81 15.72
CA SER A 176 9.44 20.98 16.55
C SER A 176 10.53 20.64 17.57
N PHE A 177 10.48 19.43 18.14
CA PHE A 177 11.50 18.97 19.08
C PHE A 177 12.87 18.79 18.38
N CYS A 178 12.88 18.11 17.23
CA CYS A 178 14.11 17.91 16.46
C CYS A 178 14.72 19.24 16.02
N GLU A 179 13.92 20.14 15.45
CA GLU A 179 14.38 21.47 15.04
C GLU A 179 15.03 22.25 16.18
N LYS A 180 14.46 22.21 17.38
CA LYS A 180 14.91 23.00 18.54
C LYS A 180 16.02 22.33 19.34
N ARG A 181 16.03 21.02 19.43
CA ARG A 181 16.87 20.27 20.36
C ARG A 181 17.93 19.40 19.67
N ILE A 182 17.64 18.94 18.46
CA ILE A 182 18.51 18.00 17.74
C ILE A 182 18.53 18.39 16.25
N PRO A 183 19.02 19.58 15.87
CA PRO A 183 18.94 20.10 14.50
C PRO A 183 19.72 19.28 13.46
N GLN A 184 20.51 18.30 13.91
CA GLN A 184 21.20 17.35 13.04
C GLN A 184 20.22 16.31 12.43
N ILE A 185 19.07 16.09 13.08
CA ILE A 185 18.02 15.20 12.58
C ILE A 185 17.03 16.04 11.76
N LYS A 186 16.91 15.70 10.50
CA LYS A 186 15.87 16.26 9.61
C LYS A 186 14.66 15.34 9.63
N VAL A 187 13.49 15.89 9.92
CA VAL A 187 12.19 15.20 9.97
C VAL A 187 11.36 15.60 8.77
#